data_294c107e7081cd14ab5e05778ba52042
#
_entry.id   294c107e7081cd14ab5e05778ba52042
#
_cell.length_a   1.000
_cell.length_b   1.000
_cell.length_c   1.000
_cell.angle_alpha   90.00
_cell.angle_beta   90.00
_cell.angle_gamma   90.00
#
_symmetry.space_group_name_H-M   'P 1'
#
loop_
_entity.id
_entity.type
_entity.pdbx_description
1 polymer ?
#
loop_
_entity_poly.entity_id
_entity_poly.type
_entity_poly.pdbx_seq_one_letter_code
_entity_poly.pdbx_strand_id
1 'polypeptide(L)'
;MAIAILVVPTEQRVGLTTVALGLVHALDRKGIPVGFCKPIGQPHATDTGPERSTRLARAVTSLNPPEPIPVAEAENLLGHDQENILLEEVIARYERAARKASVVVVEGLVDTEERSYGTHLNAKIAQSLDARIIIVAAPGRDN
;
A
#
# COMPACT_ATOMS: atom_id res chain seq x y z
N MET A 1 1.27 -6.92 19.07
CA MET A 1 1.00 -5.76 18.18
C MET A 1 1.88 -5.88 16.95
N ALA A 2 1.31 -5.79 15.77
CA ALA A 2 2.06 -5.90 14.52
C ALA A 2 2.90 -4.64 14.25
N ILE A 3 4.05 -4.82 13.62
CA ILE A 3 4.87 -3.72 13.12
C ILE A 3 4.41 -3.38 11.71
N ALA A 4 4.07 -2.11 11.47
CA ALA A 4 3.75 -1.62 10.14
C ALA A 4 5.03 -1.20 9.39
N ILE A 5 5.18 -1.70 8.17
CA ILE A 5 6.22 -1.26 7.23
C ILE A 5 5.53 -0.68 6.01
N LEU A 6 5.63 0.63 5.83
CA LEU A 6 5.08 1.32 4.67
C LEU A 6 6.14 1.41 3.57
N VAL A 7 5.85 0.84 2.42
CA VAL A 7 6.73 0.85 1.25
C VAL A 7 6.22 1.94 0.31
N VAL A 8 7.07 2.93 0.02
CA VAL A 8 6.72 4.11 -0.78
C VAL A 8 7.71 4.31 -1.93
N PRO A 9 7.27 4.80 -3.08
CA PRO A 9 8.13 5.04 -4.21
C PRO A 9 8.72 6.46 -4.19
N THR A 10 9.87 6.64 -4.85
CA THR A 10 10.38 7.98 -5.17
C THR A 10 9.66 8.60 -6.37
N GLU A 11 9.21 7.75 -7.29
CA GLU A 11 8.55 8.14 -8.54
C GLU A 11 7.78 6.95 -9.14
N GLN A 12 7.17 7.16 -10.27
CA GLN A 12 6.49 6.09 -11.01
C GLN A 12 7.49 5.06 -11.54
N ARG A 13 7.03 3.81 -11.70
CA ARG A 13 7.76 2.72 -12.36
C ARG A 13 9.08 2.33 -11.68
N VAL A 14 9.16 2.45 -10.38
CA VAL A 14 10.34 2.00 -9.60
C VAL A 14 10.25 0.54 -9.14
N GLY A 15 9.14 -0.14 -9.41
CA GLY A 15 8.92 -1.53 -8.98
C GLY A 15 8.37 -1.64 -7.56
N LEU A 16 7.53 -0.71 -7.15
CA LEU A 16 6.95 -0.64 -5.80
C LEU A 16 6.29 -1.96 -5.38
N THR A 17 5.38 -2.48 -6.19
CA THR A 17 4.65 -3.73 -5.90
C THR A 17 5.59 -4.93 -5.84
N THR A 18 6.57 -4.99 -6.72
CA THR A 18 7.58 -6.06 -6.72
C THR A 18 8.38 -6.07 -5.42
N VAL A 19 8.80 -4.90 -4.93
CA VAL A 19 9.53 -4.79 -3.67
C VAL A 19 8.63 -5.14 -2.49
N ALA A 20 7.40 -4.64 -2.45
CA ALA A 20 6.45 -4.92 -1.38
C ALA A 20 6.14 -6.43 -1.27
N LEU A 21 5.81 -7.08 -2.38
CA LEU A 21 5.54 -8.53 -2.40
C LEU A 21 6.80 -9.36 -2.18
N GLY A 22 7.96 -8.93 -2.66
CA GLY A 22 9.25 -9.55 -2.38
C GLY A 22 9.58 -9.54 -0.88
N LEU A 23 9.28 -8.44 -0.19
CA LEU A 23 9.45 -8.33 1.25
C LEU A 23 8.50 -9.27 2.01
N VAL A 24 7.23 -9.34 1.61
CA VAL A 24 6.26 -10.31 2.15
C VAL A 24 6.79 -11.73 2.02
N HIS A 25 7.26 -12.10 0.85
CA HIS A 25 7.80 -13.43 0.58
C HIS A 25 9.05 -13.72 1.43
N ALA A 26 9.97 -12.76 1.55
CA ALA A 26 11.18 -12.93 2.34
C ALA A 26 10.87 -13.12 3.83
N LEU A 27 9.90 -12.38 4.37
CA LEU A 27 9.46 -12.51 5.76
C LEU A 27 8.79 -13.88 6.00
N ASP A 28 7.91 -14.28 5.10
CA ASP A 28 7.22 -15.57 5.18
C ASP A 28 8.21 -16.74 5.16
N ARG A 29 9.22 -16.69 4.29
CA ARG A 29 10.29 -17.71 4.24
C ARG A 29 11.13 -17.79 5.51
N LYS A 30 11.20 -16.71 6.28
CA LYS A 30 11.87 -16.71 7.59
C LYS A 30 10.97 -17.19 8.73
N GLY A 31 9.73 -17.58 8.43
CA GLY A 31 8.77 -18.01 9.42
C GLY A 31 8.16 -16.86 10.23
N ILE A 32 8.27 -15.63 9.76
CA ILE A 32 7.66 -14.46 10.40
C ILE A 32 6.22 -14.33 9.91
N PRO A 33 5.22 -14.36 10.80
CA PRO A 33 3.83 -14.12 10.40
C PRO A 33 3.69 -12.73 9.78
N VAL A 34 3.38 -12.68 8.49
CA VAL A 34 3.32 -11.44 7.70
C VAL A 34 1.91 -11.21 7.17
N GLY A 35 1.50 -9.96 7.11
CA GLY A 35 0.29 -9.49 6.42
C GLY A 35 0.66 -8.53 5.30
N PHE A 36 -0.26 -8.33 4.39
CA PHE A 36 -0.15 -7.36 3.30
C PHE A 36 -1.40 -6.51 3.22
N CYS A 37 -1.23 -5.23 2.95
CA CYS A 37 -2.32 -4.29 2.74
C CYS A 37 -1.91 -3.21 1.72
N LYS A 38 -2.75 -3.02 0.70
CA LYS A 38 -2.75 -1.79 -0.11
C LYS A 38 -4.00 -1.02 0.26
N PRO A 39 -3.89 0.01 1.12
CA PRO A 39 -5.08 0.61 1.71
C PRO A 39 -5.92 1.40 0.71
N ILE A 40 -5.29 2.03 -0.29
CA ILE A 40 -6.00 2.81 -1.32
C ILE A 40 -5.63 2.25 -2.69
N GLY A 41 -6.63 1.87 -3.46
CA GLY A 41 -6.44 1.34 -4.82
C GLY A 41 -5.98 2.41 -5.79
N GLN A 42 -5.09 2.03 -6.69
CA GLN A 42 -4.65 2.88 -7.80
C GLN A 42 -4.73 2.06 -9.10
N PRO A 43 -5.88 2.12 -9.79
CA PRO A 43 -6.06 1.36 -11.02
C PRO A 43 -5.15 1.87 -12.13
N HIS A 44 -4.60 0.95 -12.90
CA HIS A 44 -3.98 1.28 -14.18
C HIS A 44 -5.09 1.44 -15.25
N ALA A 45 -4.83 2.27 -16.25
CA ALA A 45 -5.82 2.58 -17.31
C ALA A 45 -6.35 1.35 -18.06
N THR A 46 -5.62 0.25 -18.04
CA THR A 46 -5.97 -1.01 -18.71
C THR A 46 -6.51 -2.09 -17.78
N ASP A 47 -6.54 -1.82 -16.47
CA ASP A 47 -6.96 -2.83 -15.50
C ASP A 47 -8.49 -2.91 -15.42
N THR A 48 -9.00 -4.12 -15.58
CA THR A 48 -10.39 -4.48 -15.32
C THR A 48 -10.43 -5.45 -14.14
N GLY A 49 -11.31 -5.21 -13.18
CA GLY A 49 -11.51 -6.10 -12.03
C GLY A 49 -10.83 -5.62 -10.74
N PRO A 50 -10.54 -6.53 -9.79
CA PRO A 50 -9.96 -6.18 -8.49
C PRO A 50 -8.62 -5.46 -8.61
N GLU A 51 -8.28 -4.68 -7.60
CA GLU A 51 -7.03 -3.92 -7.54
C GLU A 51 -5.81 -4.85 -7.74
N ARG A 52 -4.86 -4.39 -8.55
CA ARG A 52 -3.76 -5.22 -9.08
C ARG A 52 -2.84 -5.78 -8.01
N SER A 53 -2.36 -4.93 -7.09
CA SER A 53 -1.43 -5.36 -6.04
C SER A 53 -2.06 -6.38 -5.09
N THR A 54 -3.30 -6.15 -4.71
CA THR A 54 -4.09 -7.05 -3.86
C THR A 54 -4.32 -8.38 -4.57
N ARG A 55 -4.67 -8.34 -5.85
CA ARG A 55 -4.84 -9.55 -6.68
C ARG A 55 -3.53 -10.34 -6.81
N LEU A 56 -2.41 -9.66 -7.04
CA LEU A 56 -1.09 -10.31 -7.11
C LEU A 56 -0.70 -10.91 -5.77
N ALA A 57 -0.92 -10.21 -4.65
CA ALA A 57 -0.66 -10.76 -3.32
C ALA A 57 -1.42 -12.06 -3.08
N ARG A 58 -2.70 -12.13 -3.46
CA ARG A 58 -3.51 -13.35 -3.36
C ARG A 58 -3.00 -14.48 -4.26
N ALA A 59 -2.46 -14.14 -5.43
CA ALA A 59 -1.99 -15.13 -6.40
C ALA A 59 -0.61 -15.73 -6.03
N VAL A 60 0.28 -14.94 -5.43
CA VAL A 60 1.66 -15.36 -5.15
C VAL A 60 1.94 -15.69 -3.68
N THR A 61 0.98 -15.49 -2.80
CA THR A 61 1.07 -15.79 -1.38
C THR A 61 -0.18 -16.56 -0.91
N SER A 62 -0.15 -17.07 0.32
CA SER A 62 -1.33 -17.65 0.98
C SER A 62 -2.20 -16.59 1.67
N LEU A 63 -1.84 -15.33 1.56
CA LEU A 63 -2.55 -14.23 2.22
C LEU A 63 -3.85 -13.89 1.51
N ASN A 64 -4.81 -13.40 2.29
CA ASN A 64 -6.05 -12.82 1.79
C ASN A 64 -6.18 -11.37 2.27
N PRO A 65 -5.43 -10.44 1.65
CA PRO A 65 -5.45 -9.05 2.06
C PRO A 65 -6.83 -8.41 1.85
N PRO A 66 -7.19 -7.42 2.68
CA PRO A 66 -8.45 -6.69 2.53
C PRO A 66 -8.49 -5.94 1.21
N GLU A 67 -9.70 -5.74 0.70
CA GLU A 67 -9.91 -4.89 -0.48
C GLU A 67 -9.50 -3.44 -0.18
N PRO A 68 -8.75 -2.81 -1.07
CA PRO A 68 -8.40 -1.39 -0.92
C PRO A 68 -9.63 -0.49 -1.03
N ILE A 69 -9.51 0.71 -0.46
CA ILE A 69 -10.47 1.79 -0.69
C ILE A 69 -10.41 2.16 -2.17
N PRO A 70 -11.53 2.18 -2.90
CA PRO A 70 -11.55 2.64 -4.28
C PRO A 70 -11.02 4.07 -4.41
N VAL A 71 -10.23 4.34 -5.45
CA VAL A 71 -9.64 5.68 -5.65
C VAL A 71 -10.69 6.78 -5.71
N ALA A 72 -11.83 6.50 -6.34
CA ALA A 72 -12.93 7.47 -6.43
C ALA A 72 -13.51 7.84 -5.06
N GLU A 73 -13.60 6.87 -4.15
CA GLU A 73 -14.05 7.10 -2.77
C GLU A 73 -13.01 7.91 -1.98
N ALA A 74 -11.73 7.57 -2.12
CA ALA A 74 -10.65 8.32 -1.49
C ALA A 74 -10.63 9.79 -1.97
N GLU A 75 -10.74 10.01 -3.27
CA GLU A 75 -10.78 11.35 -3.85
C GLU A 75 -12.03 12.15 -3.44
N ASN A 76 -13.16 11.48 -3.31
CA ASN A 76 -14.37 12.09 -2.80
C ASN A 76 -14.22 12.59 -1.35
N LEU A 77 -13.63 11.77 -0.49
CA LEU A 77 -13.35 12.15 0.90
C LEU A 77 -12.35 13.32 0.98
N LEU A 78 -11.29 13.28 0.18
CA LEU A 78 -10.32 14.38 0.12
C LEU A 78 -10.95 15.67 -0.40
N GLY A 79 -11.79 15.60 -1.41
CA GLY A 79 -12.48 16.74 -1.99
C GLY A 79 -13.49 17.41 -1.04
N HIS A 80 -13.98 16.69 -0.03
CA HIS A 80 -14.89 17.20 1.00
C HIS A 80 -14.19 17.49 2.35
N ASP A 81 -12.87 17.62 2.35
CA ASP A 81 -12.07 17.89 3.55
C ASP A 81 -12.27 16.83 4.66
N GLN A 82 -12.46 15.58 4.25
CA GLN A 82 -12.68 14.41 5.12
C GLN A 82 -11.49 13.45 5.14
N GLU A 83 -10.27 14.00 5.11
CA GLU A 83 -9.03 13.21 5.17
C GLU A 83 -8.96 12.31 6.41
N ASN A 84 -9.47 12.80 7.55
CA ASN A 84 -9.52 12.03 8.78
C ASN A 84 -10.38 10.76 8.64
N ILE A 85 -11.49 10.83 7.95
CA ILE A 85 -12.34 9.65 7.68
C ILE A 85 -11.61 8.67 6.77
N LEU A 86 -10.92 9.18 5.75
CA LEU A 86 -10.10 8.35 4.87
C LEU A 86 -9.01 7.61 5.65
N LEU A 87 -8.33 8.28 6.58
CA LEU A 87 -7.29 7.67 7.41
C LEU A 87 -7.85 6.62 8.38
N GLU A 88 -9.04 6.83 8.93
CA GLU A 88 -9.73 5.81 9.75
C GLU A 88 -10.03 4.54 8.92
N GLU A 89 -10.45 4.70 7.67
CA GLU A 89 -10.69 3.58 6.76
C GLU A 89 -9.38 2.86 6.38
N VAL A 90 -8.27 3.59 6.24
CA VAL A 90 -6.94 3.01 6.04
C VAL A 90 -6.52 2.17 7.26
N ILE A 91 -6.69 2.71 8.46
CA ILE A 91 -6.40 1.99 9.71
C ILE A 91 -7.24 0.71 9.80
N ALA A 92 -8.52 0.76 9.45
CA ALA A 92 -9.38 -0.43 9.50
C ALA A 92 -8.89 -1.54 8.57
N ARG A 93 -8.38 -1.20 7.39
CA ARG A 93 -7.79 -2.19 6.47
C ARG A 93 -6.48 -2.75 6.99
N TYR A 94 -5.63 -1.89 7.54
CA TYR A 94 -4.40 -2.32 8.19
C TYR A 94 -4.68 -3.30 9.34
N GLU A 95 -5.63 -2.99 10.21
CA GLU A 95 -5.98 -3.85 11.34
C GLU A 95 -6.49 -5.22 10.91
N ARG A 96 -7.23 -5.30 9.80
CA ARG A 96 -7.64 -6.58 9.22
C ARG A 96 -6.44 -7.40 8.76
N ALA A 97 -5.48 -6.77 8.08
CA ALA A 97 -4.25 -7.44 7.65
C ALA A 97 -3.36 -7.85 8.83
N ALA A 98 -3.44 -7.14 9.95
CA ALA A 98 -2.61 -7.34 11.14
C ALA A 98 -3.10 -8.46 12.07
N ARG A 99 -4.32 -8.98 11.91
CA ARG A 99 -4.96 -9.89 12.87
C ARG A 99 -4.13 -11.10 13.29
N LYS A 100 -3.36 -11.67 12.37
CA LYS A 100 -2.53 -12.85 12.61
C LYS A 100 -1.06 -12.60 12.22
N ALA A 101 -0.68 -11.34 12.10
CA ALA A 101 0.63 -10.96 11.63
C ALA A 101 1.47 -10.33 12.74
N SER A 102 2.78 -10.55 12.68
CA SER A 102 3.78 -9.83 13.47
C SER A 102 4.30 -8.60 12.73
N VAL A 103 4.26 -8.65 11.40
CA VAL A 103 4.65 -7.56 10.50
C VAL A 103 3.59 -7.41 9.41
N VAL A 104 3.18 -6.20 9.11
CA VAL A 104 2.32 -5.91 7.97
C VAL A 104 3.08 -5.02 6.99
N VAL A 105 3.21 -5.51 5.77
CA VAL A 105 3.73 -4.71 4.65
C VAL A 105 2.58 -3.92 4.04
N VAL A 106 2.68 -2.62 4.07
CA VAL A 106 1.70 -1.68 3.53
C VAL A 106 2.27 -1.05 2.26
N GLU A 107 1.59 -1.22 1.14
CA GLU A 107 1.99 -0.59 -0.11
C GLU A 107 1.38 0.80 -0.21
N GLY A 108 2.23 1.82 -0.32
CA GLY A 108 1.82 3.21 -0.43
C GLY A 108 1.33 3.59 -1.83
N LEU A 109 1.03 4.87 -1.98
CA LEU A 109 0.55 5.49 -3.21
C LEU A 109 1.70 5.99 -4.08
N VAL A 110 1.47 5.99 -5.37
CA VAL A 110 2.35 6.57 -6.38
C VAL A 110 1.74 7.88 -6.88
N ASP A 111 2.52 8.96 -6.89
CA ASP A 111 2.08 10.20 -7.52
C ASP A 111 2.05 10.05 -9.04
N THR A 112 1.03 10.62 -9.67
CA THR A 112 0.90 10.73 -11.11
C THR A 112 0.67 12.20 -11.48
N GLU A 113 0.80 12.53 -12.76
CA GLU A 113 0.51 13.90 -13.24
C GLU A 113 -0.92 14.36 -12.90
N GLU A 114 -1.87 13.43 -12.93
CA GLU A 114 -3.28 13.69 -12.62
C GLU A 114 -3.59 13.65 -11.13
N ARG A 115 -2.77 12.93 -10.34
CA ARG A 115 -3.02 12.63 -8.92
C ARG A 115 -1.73 12.80 -8.13
N SER A 116 -1.53 14.00 -7.60
CA SER A 116 -0.30 14.39 -6.89
C SER A 116 -0.40 14.34 -5.35
N TYR A 117 -1.48 13.78 -4.81
CA TYR A 117 -1.69 13.69 -3.36
C TYR A 117 -1.01 12.48 -2.70
N GLY A 118 -0.39 11.59 -3.47
CA GLY A 118 0.17 10.32 -2.98
C GLY A 118 1.24 10.51 -1.91
N THR A 119 2.21 11.38 -2.14
CA THR A 119 3.28 11.66 -1.16
C THR A 119 2.73 12.22 0.15
N HIS A 120 1.77 13.15 0.07
CA HIS A 120 1.10 13.69 1.25
C HIS A 120 0.36 12.60 2.04
N LEU A 121 -0.45 11.79 1.36
CA LEU A 121 -1.17 10.70 2.00
C LEU A 121 -0.24 9.64 2.56
N ASN A 122 0.83 9.29 1.88
CA ASN A 122 1.83 8.35 2.39
C ASN A 122 2.42 8.82 3.73
N ALA A 123 2.72 10.10 3.86
CA ALA A 123 3.19 10.67 5.12
C ALA A 123 2.14 10.56 6.23
N LYS A 124 0.88 10.85 5.93
CA LYS A 124 -0.23 10.74 6.87
C LYS A 124 -0.51 9.28 7.27
N ILE A 125 -0.44 8.37 6.32
CA ILE A 125 -0.57 6.93 6.59
C ILE A 125 0.55 6.45 7.50
N ALA A 126 1.80 6.86 7.21
CA ALA A 126 2.94 6.51 8.06
C ALA A 126 2.75 6.97 9.50
N GLN A 127 2.28 8.20 9.71
CA GLN A 127 1.97 8.74 11.03
C GLN A 127 0.83 7.97 11.70
N SER A 128 -0.26 7.71 11.00
CA SER A 128 -1.44 7.04 11.54
C SER A 128 -1.18 5.60 11.98
N LEU A 129 -0.27 4.90 11.28
CA LEU A 129 0.09 3.52 11.57
C LEU A 129 1.35 3.38 12.44
N ASP A 130 1.99 4.48 12.80
CA ASP A 130 3.34 4.46 13.41
C ASP A 130 4.29 3.57 12.61
N ALA A 131 4.25 3.72 11.28
CA ALA A 131 4.93 2.83 10.37
C ALA A 131 6.41 3.19 10.21
N ARG A 132 7.22 2.15 10.04
CA ARG A 132 8.57 2.29 9.49
C ARG A 132 8.45 2.42 7.97
N ILE A 133 9.30 3.26 7.37
CA ILE A 133 9.21 3.58 5.94
C ILE A 133 10.37 2.92 5.20
N ILE A 134 10.05 2.23 4.10
CA ILE A 134 11.01 1.79 3.09
C ILE A 134 10.74 2.59 1.83
N ILE A 135 11.76 3.28 1.35
CA ILE A 135 11.69 4.06 0.12
C ILE A 135 12.27 3.24 -1.03
N VAL A 136 11.50 3.06 -2.08
CA VAL A 136 11.90 2.34 -3.30
C VAL A 136 12.29 3.35 -4.37
N ALA A 137 13.51 3.22 -4.85
CA ALA A 137 14.04 4.00 -5.97
C ALA A 137 14.61 3.04 -7.03
N ALA A 138 14.59 3.47 -8.28
CA ALA A 138 15.25 2.78 -9.36
C ALA A 138 16.37 3.67 -9.95
N PRO A 139 17.44 3.08 -10.51
CA PRO A 139 18.43 3.86 -11.24
C PRO A 139 17.77 4.66 -12.37
N GLY A 140 18.16 5.92 -12.52
CA GLY A 140 17.73 6.71 -13.66
C GLY A 140 18.10 6.00 -14.98
N ARG A 141 17.20 6.05 -15.95
CA ARG A 141 17.56 5.63 -17.29
C ARG A 141 18.42 6.76 -17.85
N ASP A 142 19.72 6.50 -18.03
CA ASP A 142 20.59 7.38 -18.81
C ASP A 142 19.99 7.47 -20.22
N ASN A 143 19.63 8.69 -20.63
CA ASN A 143 19.18 8.98 -21.98
C ASN A 143 20.39 9.03 -22.93
#